data_1980436406b8824dff821090c26f0195
#
_entry.id   1980436406b8824dff821090c26f0195
#
_cell.length_a   1.000
_cell.length_b   1.000
_cell.length_c   1.000
_cell.angle_alpha   90.00
_cell.angle_beta   90.00
_cell.angle_gamma   90.00
#
_symmetry.space_group_name_H-M   'P 1'
#
loop_
_entity.id
_entity.type
_entity.pdbx_description
1 polymer ?
#
loop_
_entity_poly.entity_id
_entity_poly.type
_entity_poly.pdbx_seq_one_letter_code
_entity_poly.pdbx_strand_id
1 'polypeptide(L)'
;MKMFKIYHLFILVIFISGCSSVPKNTLNSCAIFNERYMWYKHAKKTEKKWGTPVYLQLAIIKMESSFDWLAKPPRQKLFKIVPYKRPSSSFGYSQAVKGTWKQYKDETGNKFATRTRFKDSVDFIGWYTNKTEKILKVSKKDAFKQYIAYHEGWGNYKNYKNNKKVINLAKRVEKQSNLYKKQLLECQSKFNKNKYIIF
;
A
#
# COMPACT_ATOMS: atom_id res chain seq x y z
N MET A 1 -44.51 -21.87 -9.09
CA MET A 1 -43.50 -21.12 -9.88
C MET A 1 -42.98 -19.80 -9.25
N LYS A 2 -43.65 -19.16 -8.32
CA LYS A 2 -43.20 -17.91 -7.65
C LYS A 2 -42.16 -18.13 -6.52
N MET A 3 -42.18 -19.26 -5.82
CA MET A 3 -41.24 -19.53 -4.73
C MET A 3 -39.82 -19.81 -5.21
N PHE A 4 -39.62 -20.39 -6.39
CA PHE A 4 -38.30 -20.71 -6.93
C PHE A 4 -37.47 -19.45 -7.28
N LYS A 5 -38.13 -18.34 -7.67
CA LYS A 5 -37.46 -17.05 -7.96
C LYS A 5 -36.94 -16.34 -6.70
N ILE A 6 -37.57 -16.54 -5.55
CA ILE A 6 -37.17 -15.91 -4.28
C ILE A 6 -35.89 -16.58 -3.75
N TYR A 7 -35.73 -17.90 -3.89
CA TYR A 7 -34.51 -18.61 -3.48
C TYR A 7 -33.29 -18.19 -4.30
N HIS A 8 -33.43 -17.93 -5.59
CA HIS A 8 -32.30 -17.45 -6.43
C HIS A 8 -31.88 -16.03 -6.06
N LEU A 9 -32.80 -15.17 -5.66
CA LEU A 9 -32.48 -13.81 -5.21
C LEU A 9 -31.74 -13.81 -3.86
N PHE A 10 -32.11 -14.73 -2.95
CA PHE A 10 -31.45 -14.88 -1.64
C PHE A 10 -30.03 -15.45 -1.76
N ILE A 11 -29.79 -16.37 -2.69
CA ILE A 11 -28.46 -16.95 -2.95
C ILE A 11 -27.50 -15.89 -3.55
N LEU A 12 -28.01 -14.95 -4.37
CA LEU A 12 -27.20 -13.89 -4.96
C LEU A 12 -26.69 -12.86 -3.94
N VAL A 13 -27.43 -12.64 -2.85
CA VAL A 13 -27.07 -11.66 -1.80
C VAL A 13 -25.93 -12.16 -0.89
N ILE A 14 -25.69 -13.47 -0.78
CA ILE A 14 -24.68 -14.07 0.11
C ILE A 14 -23.25 -13.94 -0.46
N PHE A 15 -23.07 -13.70 -1.75
CA PHE A 15 -21.74 -13.61 -2.38
C PHE A 15 -21.05 -12.23 -2.33
N ILE A 16 -21.67 -11.21 -1.72
CA ILE A 16 -21.11 -9.84 -1.72
C ILE A 16 -20.27 -9.54 -0.46
N SER A 17 -20.09 -10.49 0.45
CA SER A 17 -19.35 -10.28 1.72
C SER A 17 -17.81 -10.40 1.59
N GLY A 18 -17.25 -10.27 0.41
CA GLY A 18 -15.79 -10.20 0.18
C GLY A 18 -15.19 -8.83 0.46
N CYS A 19 -15.75 -8.03 1.39
CA CYS A 19 -15.15 -6.76 1.78
C CYS A 19 -13.75 -7.01 2.35
N SER A 20 -12.74 -6.53 1.63
CA SER A 20 -11.36 -6.48 2.11
C SER A 20 -11.29 -5.54 3.31
N SER A 21 -11.62 -6.06 4.49
CA SER A 21 -11.52 -5.31 5.74
C SER A 21 -10.05 -4.98 6.04
N VAL A 22 -9.81 -3.85 6.72
CA VAL A 22 -8.49 -3.51 7.27
C VAL A 22 -8.07 -4.62 8.24
N PRO A 23 -6.80 -5.09 8.21
CA PRO A 23 -6.31 -6.07 9.19
C PRO A 23 -6.51 -5.60 10.62
N LYS A 24 -6.93 -6.50 11.52
CA LYS A 24 -7.24 -6.18 12.92
C LYS A 24 -6.04 -5.58 13.66
N ASN A 25 -4.84 -6.10 13.42
CA ASN A 25 -3.61 -5.59 14.02
C ASN A 25 -2.62 -5.12 12.94
N THR A 26 -2.73 -3.86 12.55
CA THR A 26 -1.85 -3.25 11.54
C THR A 26 -0.49 -2.80 12.08
N LEU A 27 -0.19 -2.98 13.36
CA LEU A 27 1.12 -2.69 13.95
C LEU A 27 2.04 -3.91 13.97
N ASN A 28 1.52 -5.08 13.64
CA ASN A 28 2.27 -6.33 13.65
C ASN A 28 2.25 -6.99 12.27
N SER A 29 3.41 -7.06 11.61
CA SER A 29 3.54 -7.64 10.26
C SER A 29 3.20 -9.12 10.22
N CYS A 30 3.50 -9.88 11.28
CA CYS A 30 3.13 -11.30 11.37
C CYS A 30 1.60 -11.46 11.47
N ALA A 31 0.93 -10.61 12.25
CA ALA A 31 -0.54 -10.62 12.37
C ALA A 31 -1.20 -10.25 11.03
N ILE A 32 -0.69 -9.22 10.33
CA ILE A 32 -1.16 -8.84 9.00
C ILE A 32 -1.10 -10.04 8.05
N PHE A 33 0.02 -10.74 7.99
CA PHE A 33 0.20 -11.85 7.05
C PHE A 33 -0.47 -13.16 7.50
N ASN A 34 -0.68 -13.37 8.80
CA ASN A 34 -1.53 -14.46 9.28
C ASN A 34 -2.98 -14.27 8.83
N GLU A 35 -3.50 -13.05 8.90
CA GLU A 35 -4.86 -12.72 8.46
C GLU A 35 -4.97 -12.65 6.94
N ARG A 36 -3.91 -12.18 6.27
CA ARG A 36 -3.86 -11.92 4.82
C ARG A 36 -2.67 -12.62 4.17
N TYR A 37 -2.63 -13.93 4.21
CA TYR A 37 -1.50 -14.73 3.72
C TYR A 37 -1.07 -14.39 2.27
N MET A 38 -2.02 -14.17 1.37
CA MET A 38 -1.71 -13.80 -0.02
C MET A 38 -0.98 -12.45 -0.12
N TRP A 39 -1.13 -11.57 0.86
CA TRP A 39 -0.39 -10.30 0.87
C TRP A 39 1.11 -10.53 1.07
N TYR A 40 1.49 -11.52 1.88
CA TYR A 40 2.90 -11.90 1.99
C TYR A 40 3.47 -12.33 0.64
N LYS A 41 2.77 -13.22 -0.08
CA LYS A 41 3.21 -13.67 -1.42
C LYS A 41 3.34 -12.50 -2.40
N HIS A 42 2.39 -11.58 -2.41
CA HIS A 42 2.45 -10.39 -3.27
C HIS A 42 3.60 -9.47 -2.91
N ALA A 43 3.81 -9.19 -1.63
CA ALA A 43 4.92 -8.35 -1.16
C ALA A 43 6.29 -9.00 -1.44
N LYS A 44 6.42 -10.32 -1.26
CA LYS A 44 7.65 -11.06 -1.63
C LYS A 44 7.90 -11.08 -3.14
N LYS A 45 6.86 -11.20 -3.96
CA LYS A 45 6.98 -11.08 -5.42
C LYS A 45 7.50 -9.70 -5.81
N THR A 46 6.97 -8.65 -5.20
CA THR A 46 7.43 -7.26 -5.38
C THR A 46 8.89 -7.08 -4.94
N GLU A 47 9.26 -7.61 -3.78
CA GLU A 47 10.65 -7.58 -3.30
C GLU A 47 11.60 -8.26 -4.28
N LYS A 48 11.23 -9.44 -4.81
CA LYS A 48 12.01 -10.15 -5.82
C LYS A 48 12.15 -9.34 -7.11
N LYS A 49 11.08 -8.70 -7.56
CA LYS A 49 11.04 -7.95 -8.84
C LYS A 49 11.78 -6.62 -8.77
N TRP A 50 11.58 -5.86 -7.68
CA TRP A 50 12.04 -4.48 -7.57
C TRP A 50 13.15 -4.27 -6.54
N GLY A 51 13.44 -5.26 -5.70
CA GLY A 51 14.41 -5.16 -4.61
C GLY A 51 13.92 -4.37 -3.39
N THR A 52 12.67 -3.94 -3.36
CA THR A 52 12.07 -3.18 -2.26
C THR A 52 11.69 -4.10 -1.12
N PRO A 53 12.27 -3.98 0.08
CA PRO A 53 11.99 -4.91 1.17
C PRO A 53 10.52 -4.94 1.58
N VAL A 54 10.00 -6.12 1.94
CA VAL A 54 8.60 -6.31 2.38
C VAL A 54 8.22 -5.36 3.51
N TYR A 55 9.10 -5.18 4.49
CA TYR A 55 8.85 -4.32 5.64
C TYR A 55 8.66 -2.84 5.25
N LEU A 56 9.37 -2.36 4.23
CA LEU A 56 9.22 -0.99 3.72
C LEU A 56 7.89 -0.82 2.96
N GLN A 57 7.52 -1.81 2.14
CA GLN A 57 6.23 -1.79 1.43
C GLN A 57 5.06 -1.65 2.40
N LEU A 58 5.07 -2.46 3.48
CA LEU A 58 4.05 -2.39 4.53
C LEU A 58 4.06 -1.06 5.28
N ALA A 59 5.24 -0.53 5.61
CA ALA A 59 5.36 0.72 6.35
C ALA A 59 4.82 1.92 5.55
N ILE A 60 5.06 1.95 4.24
CA ILE A 60 4.47 2.96 3.35
C ILE A 60 2.94 2.82 3.33
N ILE A 61 2.39 1.61 3.09
CA ILE A 61 0.93 1.41 3.10
C ILE A 61 0.32 1.79 4.45
N LYS A 62 0.99 1.44 5.56
CA LYS A 62 0.53 1.82 6.90
C LYS A 62 0.42 3.33 7.06
N MET A 63 1.40 4.09 6.56
CA MET A 63 1.42 5.54 6.66
C MET A 63 0.38 6.18 5.73
N GLU A 64 0.23 5.67 4.51
CA GLU A 64 -0.61 6.27 3.47
C GLU A 64 -2.11 6.03 3.70
N SER A 65 -2.48 4.82 4.08
CA SER A 65 -3.89 4.41 4.14
C SER A 65 -4.29 3.64 5.40
N SER A 66 -3.33 3.29 6.27
CA SER A 66 -3.56 2.32 7.35
C SER A 66 -4.19 1.01 6.86
N PHE A 67 -3.83 0.58 5.65
CA PHE A 67 -4.38 -0.60 4.95
C PHE A 67 -5.85 -0.47 4.53
N ASP A 68 -6.40 0.74 4.49
CA ASP A 68 -7.72 0.96 3.89
C ASP A 68 -7.60 1.06 2.35
N TRP A 69 -8.28 0.16 1.67
CA TRP A 69 -8.27 0.07 0.20
C TRP A 69 -9.08 1.16 -0.50
N LEU A 70 -9.99 1.82 0.23
CA LEU A 70 -10.81 2.94 -0.25
C LEU A 70 -10.33 4.31 0.28
N ALA A 71 -9.20 4.34 0.99
CA ALA A 71 -8.68 5.58 1.56
C ALA A 71 -8.59 6.70 0.52
N LYS A 72 -9.06 7.87 0.91
CA LYS A 72 -9.04 9.11 0.11
C LYS A 72 -8.64 10.27 1.01
N PRO A 73 -7.93 11.29 0.49
CA PRO A 73 -7.69 12.51 1.24
C PRO A 73 -9.01 13.13 1.71
N PRO A 74 -9.07 13.70 2.91
CA PRO A 74 -10.26 14.41 3.38
C PRO A 74 -10.61 15.55 2.42
N ARG A 75 -11.90 15.85 2.30
CA ARG A 75 -12.35 17.02 1.53
C ARG A 75 -11.97 18.30 2.26
N GLN A 76 -11.50 19.28 1.53
CA GLN A 76 -11.40 20.65 2.04
C GLN A 76 -12.81 21.14 2.36
N LYS A 77 -12.92 22.00 3.37
CA LYS A 77 -14.20 22.59 3.76
C LYS A 77 -14.23 24.04 3.33
N LEU A 78 -15.25 24.42 2.54
CA LEU A 78 -15.58 25.81 2.26
C LEU A 78 -16.24 26.39 3.52
N PHE A 79 -15.80 27.58 3.96
CA PHE A 79 -16.26 28.23 5.20
C PHE A 79 -16.21 27.33 6.44
N LYS A 80 -15.25 26.37 6.47
CA LYS A 80 -15.05 25.36 7.55
C LYS A 80 -16.21 24.36 7.73
N ILE A 81 -17.28 24.47 6.97
CA ILE A 81 -18.52 23.68 7.16
C ILE A 81 -18.81 22.81 5.94
N VAL A 82 -18.87 23.38 4.74
CA VAL A 82 -19.33 22.69 3.53
C VAL A 82 -18.19 21.88 2.90
N PRO A 83 -18.33 20.54 2.73
CA PRO A 83 -17.34 19.74 2.02
C PRO A 83 -17.21 20.20 0.56
N TYR A 84 -16.00 20.60 0.15
CA TYR A 84 -15.69 21.05 -1.20
C TYR A 84 -14.89 19.96 -1.95
N LYS A 85 -13.82 20.31 -2.62
CA LYS A 85 -12.97 19.39 -3.38
C LYS A 85 -11.92 18.72 -2.51
N ARG A 86 -11.33 17.61 -3.01
CA ARG A 86 -10.18 16.98 -2.39
C ARG A 86 -8.88 17.68 -2.82
N PRO A 87 -7.88 17.79 -1.94
CA PRO A 87 -6.61 18.46 -2.25
C PRO A 87 -5.78 17.70 -3.28
N SER A 88 -5.98 16.38 -3.41
CA SER A 88 -5.27 15.55 -4.37
C SER A 88 -6.14 14.43 -4.92
N SER A 89 -5.67 13.77 -5.98
CA SER A 89 -6.28 12.59 -6.57
C SER A 89 -5.78 11.27 -5.95
N SER A 90 -5.11 11.32 -4.80
CA SER A 90 -4.62 10.14 -4.06
C SER A 90 -5.73 9.16 -3.73
N PHE A 91 -5.46 7.85 -3.83
CA PHE A 91 -6.48 6.85 -3.60
C PHE A 91 -5.91 5.46 -3.27
N GLY A 92 -6.63 4.73 -2.41
CA GLY A 92 -6.41 3.33 -2.10
C GLY A 92 -5.19 3.08 -1.21
N TYR A 93 -4.69 1.85 -1.20
CA TYR A 93 -3.61 1.42 -0.31
C TYR A 93 -2.36 2.29 -0.37
N SER A 94 -1.90 2.62 -1.58
CA SER A 94 -0.65 3.34 -1.80
C SER A 94 -0.80 4.86 -1.87
N GLN A 95 -2.02 5.40 -1.80
CA GLN A 95 -2.32 6.83 -1.99
C GLN A 95 -1.66 7.45 -3.24
N ALA A 96 -1.38 6.61 -4.24
CA ALA A 96 -0.84 7.10 -5.50
C ALA A 96 -1.80 8.09 -6.19
N VAL A 97 -1.28 9.22 -6.68
CA VAL A 97 -2.05 10.18 -7.48
C VAL A 97 -2.26 9.64 -8.90
N LYS A 98 -3.31 10.13 -9.59
CA LYS A 98 -3.69 9.63 -10.94
C LYS A 98 -2.53 9.68 -11.95
N GLY A 99 -1.76 10.77 -11.98
CA GLY A 99 -0.66 10.94 -12.94
C GLY A 99 0.45 9.92 -12.72
N THR A 100 0.93 9.76 -11.48
CA THR A 100 1.98 8.80 -11.15
C THR A 100 1.51 7.35 -11.31
N TRP A 101 0.22 7.07 -11.02
CA TRP A 101 -0.36 5.75 -11.29
C TRP A 101 -0.44 5.42 -12.78
N LYS A 102 -0.78 6.42 -13.60
CA LYS A 102 -0.76 6.25 -15.07
C LYS A 102 0.65 5.96 -15.56
N GLN A 103 1.64 6.73 -15.13
CA GLN A 103 3.05 6.53 -15.47
C GLN A 103 3.52 5.11 -15.10
N TYR A 104 3.19 4.63 -13.90
CA TYR A 104 3.48 3.26 -13.49
C TYR A 104 2.88 2.22 -14.45
N LYS A 105 1.60 2.37 -14.82
CA LYS A 105 0.94 1.45 -15.76
C LYS A 105 1.59 1.45 -17.14
N ASP A 106 1.93 2.63 -17.63
CA ASP A 106 2.54 2.79 -18.96
C ASP A 106 3.94 2.16 -18.99
N GLU A 107 4.77 2.42 -17.97
CA GLU A 107 6.14 1.91 -17.90
C GLU A 107 6.23 0.40 -17.59
N THR A 108 5.25 -0.17 -16.91
CA THR A 108 5.28 -1.58 -16.51
C THR A 108 4.43 -2.49 -17.39
N GLY A 109 3.63 -1.93 -18.31
CA GLY A 109 2.64 -2.67 -19.09
C GLY A 109 1.46 -3.19 -18.26
N ASN A 110 1.34 -2.85 -16.98
CA ASN A 110 0.29 -3.36 -16.08
C ASN A 110 -1.03 -2.60 -16.24
N LYS A 111 -1.61 -2.64 -17.44
CA LYS A 111 -2.78 -1.86 -17.85
C LYS A 111 -4.00 -2.02 -16.92
N PHE A 112 -4.18 -3.23 -16.35
CA PHE A 112 -5.33 -3.57 -15.49
C PHE A 112 -5.06 -3.38 -13.99
N ALA A 113 -3.94 -2.76 -13.61
CA ALA A 113 -3.64 -2.46 -12.23
C ALA A 113 -4.65 -1.47 -11.63
N THR A 114 -5.10 -1.71 -10.38
CA THR A 114 -6.00 -0.83 -9.64
C THR A 114 -5.41 -0.42 -8.31
N ARG A 115 -5.63 0.82 -7.88
CA ARG A 115 -5.13 1.35 -6.59
C ARG A 115 -5.79 0.73 -5.37
N THR A 116 -6.87 -0.04 -5.57
CA THR A 116 -7.64 -0.71 -4.53
C THR A 116 -7.23 -2.17 -4.29
N ARG A 117 -6.38 -2.74 -5.15
CA ARG A 117 -5.84 -4.09 -4.95
C ARG A 117 -4.46 -4.04 -4.30
N PHE A 118 -4.30 -4.77 -3.20
CA PHE A 118 -3.04 -4.81 -2.46
C PHE A 118 -1.84 -5.21 -3.35
N LYS A 119 -2.00 -6.26 -4.18
CA LYS A 119 -0.93 -6.73 -5.09
C LYS A 119 -0.43 -5.63 -6.04
N ASP A 120 -1.33 -4.80 -6.56
CA ASP A 120 -0.97 -3.75 -7.49
C ASP A 120 -0.34 -2.56 -6.76
N SER A 121 -0.81 -2.29 -5.54
CA SER A 121 -0.27 -1.20 -4.71
C SER A 121 1.15 -1.51 -4.21
N VAL A 122 1.46 -2.75 -3.82
CA VAL A 122 2.84 -3.10 -3.46
C VAL A 122 3.76 -3.12 -4.68
N ASP A 123 3.28 -3.57 -5.85
CA ASP A 123 4.07 -3.53 -7.09
C ASP A 123 4.37 -2.07 -7.50
N PHE A 124 3.38 -1.18 -7.38
CA PHE A 124 3.58 0.27 -7.56
C PHE A 124 4.63 0.84 -6.61
N ILE A 125 4.55 0.52 -5.30
CA ILE A 125 5.54 0.96 -4.32
C ILE A 125 6.93 0.44 -4.71
N GLY A 126 7.03 -0.82 -5.14
CA GLY A 126 8.27 -1.40 -5.62
C GLY A 126 8.85 -0.66 -6.82
N TRP A 127 8.03 -0.39 -7.82
CA TRP A 127 8.42 0.41 -8.99
C TRP A 127 8.88 1.81 -8.59
N TYR A 128 8.12 2.50 -7.73
CA TYR A 128 8.43 3.85 -7.31
C TYR A 128 9.77 3.94 -6.55
N THR A 129 9.99 3.07 -5.59
CA THR A 129 11.24 3.02 -4.80
C THR A 129 12.43 2.62 -5.65
N ASN A 130 12.23 1.75 -6.65
CA ASN A 130 13.27 1.43 -7.63
C ASN A 130 13.64 2.63 -8.52
N LYS A 131 12.65 3.42 -8.95
CA LYS A 131 12.92 4.70 -9.65
C LYS A 131 13.62 5.71 -8.74
N THR A 132 13.21 5.81 -7.49
CA THR A 132 13.85 6.66 -6.47
C THR A 132 15.35 6.33 -6.34
N GLU A 133 15.70 5.04 -6.25
CA GLU A 133 17.11 4.63 -6.22
C GLU A 133 17.87 5.03 -7.49
N LYS A 134 17.26 4.84 -8.66
CA LYS A 134 17.90 5.19 -9.94
C LYS A 134 18.10 6.70 -10.11
N ILE A 135 17.10 7.50 -9.74
CA ILE A 135 17.09 8.98 -9.95
C ILE A 135 17.87 9.69 -8.86
N LEU A 136 17.65 9.32 -7.59
CA LEU A 136 18.16 10.05 -6.43
C LEU A 136 19.34 9.36 -5.74
N LYS A 137 19.73 8.15 -6.20
CA LYS A 137 20.76 7.29 -5.58
C LYS A 137 20.46 6.95 -4.11
N VAL A 138 19.17 6.91 -3.75
CA VAL A 138 18.70 6.56 -2.42
C VAL A 138 18.49 5.06 -2.33
N SER A 139 19.18 4.40 -1.41
CA SER A 139 19.04 2.95 -1.18
C SER A 139 17.59 2.56 -0.89
N LYS A 140 17.11 1.45 -1.47
CA LYS A 140 15.79 0.85 -1.18
C LYS A 140 15.62 0.41 0.29
N LYS A 141 16.73 0.31 1.05
CA LYS A 141 16.71 -0.02 2.48
C LYS A 141 16.60 1.21 3.38
N ASP A 142 16.81 2.41 2.84
CA ASP A 142 16.69 3.68 3.56
C ASP A 142 15.22 4.13 3.59
N ALA A 143 14.48 3.64 4.58
CA ALA A 143 13.05 3.89 4.70
C ALA A 143 12.73 5.39 4.86
N PHE A 144 13.58 6.12 5.57
CA PHE A 144 13.41 7.56 5.80
C PHE A 144 13.46 8.32 4.46
N LYS A 145 14.55 8.19 3.71
CA LYS A 145 14.72 8.92 2.43
C LYS A 145 13.78 8.42 1.34
N GLN A 146 13.48 7.11 1.28
CA GLN A 146 12.51 6.56 0.35
C GLN A 146 11.12 7.15 0.58
N TYR A 147 10.70 7.30 1.84
CA TYR A 147 9.41 7.90 2.13
C TYR A 147 9.36 9.40 1.84
N ILE A 148 10.45 10.14 2.08
CA ILE A 148 10.54 11.55 1.65
C ILE A 148 10.33 11.67 0.14
N ALA A 149 11.03 10.86 -0.65
CA ALA A 149 10.86 10.87 -2.11
C ALA A 149 9.44 10.46 -2.53
N TYR A 150 8.83 9.52 -1.79
CA TYR A 150 7.47 9.06 -2.05
C TYR A 150 6.44 10.18 -1.82
N HIS A 151 6.60 10.94 -0.75
CA HIS A 151 5.67 12.01 -0.34
C HIS A 151 5.86 13.30 -1.15
N GLU A 152 7.11 13.75 -1.33
CA GLU A 152 7.45 15.02 -1.99
C GLU A 152 7.55 14.90 -3.52
N GLY A 153 7.73 13.68 -4.03
CA GLY A 153 8.10 13.43 -5.42
C GLY A 153 9.58 13.67 -5.69
N TRP A 154 10.08 13.10 -6.77
CA TRP A 154 11.52 13.16 -7.12
C TRP A 154 12.01 14.59 -7.39
N GLY A 155 11.19 15.42 -8.03
CA GLY A 155 11.55 16.81 -8.35
C GLY A 155 11.72 17.69 -7.11
N ASN A 156 10.91 17.46 -6.08
CA ASN A 156 10.93 18.30 -4.88
C ASN A 156 11.75 17.67 -3.73
N TYR A 157 12.32 16.47 -3.95
CA TYR A 157 13.05 15.74 -2.93
C TYR A 157 14.13 16.57 -2.21
N LYS A 158 14.92 17.38 -2.93
CA LYS A 158 16.02 18.16 -2.35
C LYS A 158 15.56 19.20 -1.32
N ASN A 159 14.30 19.62 -1.40
CA ASN A 159 13.73 20.68 -0.55
C ASN A 159 13.15 20.16 0.77
N TYR A 160 13.18 18.83 1.02
CA TYR A 160 12.52 18.22 2.19
C TYR A 160 12.98 18.78 3.54
N LYS A 161 14.23 19.28 3.63
CA LYS A 161 14.79 19.84 4.87
C LYS A 161 13.97 21.01 5.40
N ASN A 162 13.27 21.73 4.53
CA ASN A 162 12.39 22.85 4.88
C ASN A 162 10.99 22.40 5.29
N ASN A 163 10.66 21.10 5.15
CA ASN A 163 9.34 20.55 5.46
C ASN A 163 9.39 19.66 6.71
N LYS A 164 9.29 20.31 7.89
CA LYS A 164 9.27 19.59 9.19
C LYS A 164 8.18 18.51 9.26
N LYS A 165 7.04 18.71 8.59
CA LYS A 165 5.94 17.75 8.57
C LYS A 165 6.37 16.46 7.87
N VAL A 166 6.94 16.55 6.69
CA VAL A 166 7.39 15.35 5.95
C VAL A 166 8.52 14.63 6.67
N ILE A 167 9.45 15.37 7.30
CA ILE A 167 10.51 14.78 8.11
C ILE A 167 9.92 13.93 9.24
N ASN A 168 8.93 14.45 9.97
CA ASN A 168 8.27 13.72 11.05
C ASN A 168 7.52 12.48 10.55
N LEU A 169 6.85 12.57 9.40
CA LEU A 169 6.21 11.42 8.76
C LEU A 169 7.25 10.35 8.35
N ALA A 170 8.36 10.76 7.74
CA ALA A 170 9.44 9.87 7.33
C ALA A 170 10.09 9.14 8.51
N LYS A 171 10.32 9.83 9.65
CA LYS A 171 10.79 9.20 10.90
C LYS A 171 9.79 8.15 11.42
N ARG A 172 8.49 8.39 11.31
CA ARG A 172 7.46 7.42 11.70
C ARG A 172 7.47 6.20 10.79
N VAL A 173 7.64 6.40 9.47
CA VAL A 173 7.77 5.28 8.51
C VAL A 173 9.02 4.47 8.78
N GLU A 174 10.15 5.11 9.04
CA GLU A 174 11.40 4.42 9.39
C GLU A 174 11.24 3.58 10.66
N LYS A 175 10.67 4.16 11.73
CA LYS A 175 10.38 3.44 12.98
C LYS A 175 9.47 2.22 12.73
N GLN A 176 8.38 2.40 11.97
CA GLN A 176 7.45 1.31 11.66
C GLN A 176 8.09 0.25 10.76
N SER A 177 8.89 0.67 9.79
CA SER A 177 9.67 -0.21 8.90
C SER A 177 10.63 -1.10 9.69
N ASN A 178 11.36 -0.52 10.64
CA ASN A 178 12.27 -1.25 11.52
C ASN A 178 11.53 -2.24 12.43
N LEU A 179 10.36 -1.86 12.95
CA LEU A 179 9.51 -2.75 13.73
C LEU A 179 9.03 -3.95 12.89
N TYR A 180 8.48 -3.69 11.70
CA TYR A 180 8.05 -4.76 10.80
C TYR A 180 9.20 -5.67 10.38
N LYS A 181 10.40 -5.11 10.16
CA LYS A 181 11.60 -5.90 9.86
C LYS A 181 11.92 -6.91 10.98
N LYS A 182 11.93 -6.45 12.24
CA LYS A 182 12.16 -7.34 13.41
C LYS A 182 11.12 -8.45 13.49
N GLN A 183 9.83 -8.10 13.40
CA GLN A 183 8.73 -9.07 13.46
C GLN A 183 8.82 -10.12 12.33
N LEU A 184 9.16 -9.70 11.10
CA LEU A 184 9.30 -10.62 9.98
C LEU A 184 10.42 -11.63 10.16
N LEU A 185 11.52 -11.28 10.83
CA LEU A 185 12.59 -12.23 11.16
C LEU A 185 12.08 -13.41 11.99
N GLU A 186 11.07 -13.18 12.84
CA GLU A 186 10.48 -14.20 13.71
C GLU A 186 9.48 -15.11 12.98
N CYS A 187 8.71 -14.56 12.04
CA CYS A 187 7.57 -15.29 11.46
C CYS A 187 7.69 -15.65 9.97
N GLN A 188 8.63 -15.07 9.22
CA GLN A 188 8.70 -15.27 7.77
C GLN A 188 8.93 -16.73 7.34
N SER A 189 9.62 -17.53 8.18
CA SER A 189 9.84 -18.95 7.92
C SER A 189 8.54 -19.72 7.78
N LYS A 190 7.52 -19.39 8.60
CA LYS A 190 6.17 -19.96 8.54
C LYS A 190 5.50 -19.69 7.18
N PHE A 191 5.63 -18.45 6.67
CA PHE A 191 5.03 -18.08 5.40
C PHE A 191 5.78 -18.64 4.19
N ASN A 192 7.08 -18.89 4.31
CA ASN A 192 7.89 -19.51 3.26
C ASN A 192 7.61 -21.02 3.14
N LYS A 193 7.34 -21.72 4.26
CA LYS A 193 7.07 -23.17 4.29
C LYS A 193 5.74 -23.55 3.66
N ASN A 194 4.73 -22.67 3.72
CA ASN A 194 3.39 -22.95 3.14
C ASN A 194 3.35 -22.87 1.60
N LYS A 195 4.42 -23.33 0.93
CA LYS A 195 4.51 -23.40 -0.53
C LYS A 195 3.58 -24.45 -1.16
N TYR A 196 3.00 -25.34 -0.35
CA TYR A 196 2.31 -26.56 -0.81
C TYR A 196 0.81 -26.63 -0.47
N ILE A 197 0.20 -25.56 0.06
CA ILE A 197 -1.26 -25.54 0.22
C ILE A 197 -1.83 -24.68 -0.92
N ILE A 198 -1.96 -25.31 -2.09
CA ILE A 198 -2.82 -24.84 -3.19
C ILE A 198 -4.01 -25.81 -3.17
N PHE A 199 -5.14 -25.33 -2.71
CA PHE A 199 -6.43 -25.93 -3.01
C PHE A 199 -7.09 -25.09 -4.10
#